data_2f84fd9f2a65b06d6e0ed8b4e63e01b3
#
_entry.id   2f84fd9f2a65b06d6e0ed8b4e63e01b3
#
_cell.length_a   1.000
_cell.length_b   1.000
_cell.length_c   1.000
_cell.angle_alpha   90.00
_cell.angle_beta   90.00
_cell.angle_gamma   90.00
#
_symmetry.space_group_name_H-M   'P 1'
#
loop_
_entity.id
_entity.type
_entity.pdbx_description
1 polymer ?
#
loop_
_entity_poly.entity_id
_entity_poly.type
_entity_poly.pdbx_seq_one_letter_code
_entity_poly.pdbx_strand_id
1 'polypeptide(L)'
;LPTANLMDALAARFNPAKSTRPNTTVQIVFKDRNEMVALHVGPSVLFPSMGQKLDAPTATQTTTRAVFDGMILQTVDIGAAMQSGDLQFAGDPSVIGALFGALDRPTMSFNIVTP
;
A
#
# COMPACT_ATOMS: atom_id res chain seq x y z
N LEU A 1 2.82 -13.25 7.78
CA LEU A 1 1.73 -13.14 6.80
C LEU A 1 2.31 -13.04 5.40
N PRO A 2 1.97 -13.96 4.49
CA PRO A 2 2.44 -13.89 3.10
C PRO A 2 2.02 -12.58 2.43
N THR A 3 2.88 -12.08 1.55
CA THR A 3 2.62 -10.80 0.87
C THR A 3 1.32 -10.83 0.06
N ALA A 4 1.01 -11.96 -0.57
CA ALA A 4 -0.24 -12.08 -1.33
C ALA A 4 -1.46 -11.89 -0.43
N ASN A 5 -1.44 -12.44 0.78
CA ASN A 5 -2.54 -12.30 1.73
C ASN A 5 -2.67 -10.84 2.19
N LEU A 6 -1.54 -10.17 2.40
CA LEU A 6 -1.55 -8.75 2.76
C LEU A 6 -2.17 -7.91 1.64
N MET A 7 -1.80 -8.20 0.39
CA MET A 7 -2.33 -7.45 -0.75
C MET A 7 -3.84 -7.68 -0.92
N ASP A 8 -4.29 -8.91 -0.71
CA ASP A 8 -5.73 -9.22 -0.75
C ASP A 8 -6.48 -8.46 0.35
N ALA A 9 -5.88 -8.37 1.53
CA ALA A 9 -6.47 -7.61 2.63
C ALA A 9 -6.57 -6.12 2.31
N LEU A 10 -5.55 -5.56 1.64
CA LEU A 10 -5.60 -4.17 1.20
C LEU A 10 -6.70 -3.96 0.17
N ALA A 11 -6.81 -4.86 -0.80
CA ALA A 11 -7.83 -4.76 -1.83
C ALA A 11 -9.23 -4.79 -1.24
N ALA A 12 -9.42 -5.61 -0.20
CA ALA A 12 -10.71 -5.71 0.49
C ALA A 12 -11.08 -4.42 1.24
N ARG A 13 -10.08 -3.64 1.64
CA ARG A 13 -10.30 -2.38 2.37
C ARG A 13 -10.44 -1.17 1.46
N PHE A 14 -10.22 -1.34 0.16
CA PHE A 14 -10.28 -0.23 -0.78
C PHE A 14 -11.69 0.31 -0.85
N ASN A 15 -11.84 1.60 -0.60
CA ASN A 15 -13.11 2.31 -0.66
C ASN A 15 -13.08 3.28 -1.85
N PRO A 16 -13.77 2.93 -2.95
CA PRO A 16 -13.74 3.79 -4.14
C PRO A 16 -14.30 5.20 -3.88
N ALA A 17 -15.17 5.36 -2.90
CA ALA A 17 -15.69 6.67 -2.55
C ALA A 17 -14.62 7.61 -1.99
N LYS A 18 -13.54 7.06 -1.44
CA LYS A 18 -12.41 7.83 -0.91
C LYS A 18 -11.27 7.95 -1.91
N SER A 19 -11.36 7.29 -3.06
CA SER A 19 -10.28 7.30 -4.05
C SER A 19 -10.29 8.60 -4.84
N THR A 20 -9.14 9.29 -4.85
CA THR A 20 -8.99 10.55 -5.57
C THR A 20 -8.14 10.43 -6.83
N ARG A 21 -7.48 9.32 -7.01
CA ARG A 21 -6.57 9.11 -8.14
C ARG A 21 -6.82 7.74 -8.80
N PRO A 22 -8.01 7.53 -9.40
CA PRO A 22 -8.28 6.28 -10.13
C PRO A 22 -7.43 6.20 -11.40
N ASN A 23 -7.32 5.00 -11.95
CA ASN A 23 -6.59 4.71 -13.18
C ASN A 23 -5.10 5.03 -13.05
N THR A 24 -4.55 4.80 -11.87
CA THR A 24 -3.11 4.93 -11.60
C THR A 24 -2.54 3.58 -11.23
N THR A 25 -1.22 3.45 -11.30
CA THR A 25 -0.52 2.23 -10.94
C THR A 25 0.59 2.55 -9.96
N VAL A 26 0.80 1.64 -9.02
CA VAL A 26 1.87 1.76 -8.03
C VAL A 26 2.69 0.47 -8.04
N GLN A 27 3.99 0.60 -8.22
CA GLN A 27 4.91 -0.52 -8.07
C GLN A 27 5.42 -0.52 -6.63
N ILE A 28 5.21 -1.63 -5.92
CA ILE A 28 5.77 -1.82 -4.59
C ILE A 28 6.91 -2.80 -4.69
N VAL A 29 8.08 -2.43 -4.17
CA VAL A 29 9.25 -3.30 -4.12
C VAL A 29 9.61 -3.53 -2.66
N PHE A 30 9.53 -4.79 -2.23
CA PHE A 30 9.95 -5.19 -0.88
C PHE A 30 11.40 -5.66 -0.94
N LYS A 31 12.32 -4.77 -0.63
CA LYS A 31 13.75 -5.04 -0.82
C LYS A 31 14.30 -6.10 0.12
N ASP A 32 13.65 -6.29 1.27
CA ASP A 32 14.06 -7.29 2.26
C ASP A 32 13.50 -8.69 1.96
N ARG A 33 12.60 -8.82 0.99
CA ARG A 33 11.99 -10.09 0.62
C ARG A 33 12.22 -10.46 -0.83
N ASN A 34 12.87 -9.59 -1.59
CA ASN A 34 13.04 -9.77 -3.03
C ASN A 34 11.70 -10.03 -3.72
N GLU A 35 10.71 -9.26 -3.35
CA GLU A 35 9.35 -9.35 -3.89
C GLU A 35 8.92 -8.02 -4.48
N MET A 36 8.03 -8.08 -5.48
CA MET A 36 7.39 -6.89 -6.00
C MET A 36 5.93 -7.15 -6.27
N VAL A 37 5.14 -6.10 -6.23
CA VAL A 37 3.70 -6.15 -6.47
C VAL A 37 3.34 -4.95 -7.34
N ALA A 38 2.48 -5.17 -8.32
CA ALA A 38 1.86 -4.07 -9.05
C ALA A 38 0.46 -3.85 -8.47
N LEU A 39 0.17 -2.62 -8.06
CA LEU A 39 -1.16 -2.24 -7.59
C LEU A 39 -1.82 -1.40 -8.67
N HIS A 40 -2.94 -1.88 -9.19
CA HIS A 40 -3.74 -1.17 -10.18
C HIS A 40 -4.94 -0.53 -9.47
N VAL A 41 -4.94 0.79 -9.44
CA VAL A 41 -6.02 1.55 -8.81
C VAL A 41 -7.07 1.84 -9.86
N GLY A 42 -8.12 1.03 -9.87
CA GLY A 42 -9.22 1.23 -10.79
C GLY A 42 -10.26 2.20 -10.23
N PRO A 43 -11.32 2.47 -10.99
CA PRO A 43 -12.38 3.35 -10.50
C PRO A 43 -13.21 2.75 -9.38
N SER A 44 -13.26 1.41 -9.29
CA SER A 44 -14.10 0.72 -8.29
C SER A 44 -13.36 -0.27 -7.43
N VAL A 45 -12.20 -0.74 -7.88
CA VAL A 45 -11.45 -1.77 -7.17
C VAL A 45 -9.96 -1.47 -7.20
N LEU A 46 -9.26 -1.97 -6.20
CA LEU A 46 -7.81 -2.04 -6.15
C LEU A 46 -7.43 -3.47 -6.53
N PHE A 47 -6.59 -3.61 -7.55
CA PHE A 47 -6.24 -4.92 -8.09
C PHE A 47 -4.74 -5.18 -7.93
N PRO A 48 -4.34 -6.06 -6.98
CA PRO A 48 -2.94 -6.43 -6.82
C PRO A 48 -2.54 -7.49 -7.85
N SER A 49 -1.33 -7.37 -8.38
CA SER A 49 -0.74 -8.35 -9.27
C SER A 49 0.64 -8.71 -8.73
N MET A 50 0.74 -9.90 -8.13
CA MET A 50 1.97 -10.36 -7.50
C MET A 50 3.05 -10.62 -8.54
N GLY A 51 4.24 -10.11 -8.28
CA GLY A 51 5.40 -10.35 -9.11
C GLY A 51 5.44 -9.56 -10.42
N GLN A 52 4.41 -8.77 -10.71
CA GLN A 52 4.37 -7.99 -11.95
C GLN A 52 5.28 -6.78 -11.86
N LYS A 53 6.18 -6.65 -12.85
CA LYS A 53 6.98 -5.45 -13.02
C LYS A 53 6.31 -4.56 -14.04
N LEU A 54 6.01 -3.32 -13.63
CA LEU A 54 5.38 -2.33 -14.51
C LEU A 54 6.46 -1.55 -15.27
N ASP A 55 6.20 -1.26 -16.55
CA ASP A 55 7.13 -0.49 -17.37
C ASP A 55 7.12 0.99 -17.01
N ALA A 56 5.94 1.53 -16.74
CA ALA A 56 5.78 2.95 -16.45
C ALA A 56 4.76 3.16 -15.35
N PRO A 57 5.08 2.76 -14.10
CA PRO A 57 4.15 2.99 -13.00
C PRO A 57 3.97 4.47 -12.73
N THR A 58 2.79 4.85 -12.24
CA THR A 58 2.56 6.24 -11.84
C THR A 58 3.48 6.60 -10.68
N ALA A 59 3.68 5.66 -9.77
CA ALA A 59 4.62 5.82 -8.66
C ALA A 59 5.26 4.48 -8.32
N THR A 60 6.43 4.53 -7.71
CA THR A 60 7.11 3.35 -7.18
C THR A 60 7.46 3.61 -5.72
N GLN A 61 7.20 2.63 -4.89
CA GLN A 61 7.63 2.63 -3.49
C GLN A 61 8.55 1.45 -3.27
N THR A 62 9.79 1.72 -2.87
CA THR A 62 10.75 0.70 -2.45
C THR A 62 10.83 0.76 -0.95
N THR A 63 10.59 -0.37 -0.29
CA THR A 63 10.43 -0.38 1.16
C THR A 63 10.79 -1.74 1.74
N THR A 64 10.80 -1.82 3.07
CA THR A 64 10.81 -3.10 3.77
C THR A 64 9.37 -3.48 4.12
N ARG A 65 9.16 -4.76 4.40
CA ARG A 65 7.84 -5.23 4.80
C ARG A 65 7.39 -4.60 6.11
N ALA A 66 8.31 -4.42 7.06
CA ALA A 66 8.00 -3.81 8.34
C ALA A 66 7.53 -2.36 8.19
N VAL A 67 8.21 -1.58 7.33
CA VAL A 67 7.81 -0.20 7.07
C VAL A 67 6.44 -0.15 6.39
N PHE A 68 6.21 -1.04 5.44
CA PHE A 68 4.93 -1.09 4.75
C PHE A 68 3.78 -1.41 5.71
N ASP A 69 3.98 -2.42 6.57
CA ASP A 69 2.99 -2.77 7.59
C ASP A 69 2.73 -1.59 8.53
N GLY A 70 3.78 -0.88 8.92
CA GLY A 70 3.65 0.31 9.76
C GLY A 70 2.90 1.46 9.09
N MET A 71 3.02 1.60 7.78
CA MET A 71 2.25 2.59 7.04
C MET A 71 0.76 2.25 7.06
N ILE A 72 0.42 0.99 6.91
CA ILE A 72 -0.98 0.53 6.97
C ILE A 72 -1.56 0.80 8.36
N LEU A 73 -0.78 0.50 9.39
CA LEU A 73 -1.21 0.64 10.79
C LEU A 73 -1.04 2.07 11.31
N GLN A 74 -0.40 2.94 10.52
CA GLN A 74 -0.09 4.32 10.90
C GLN A 74 0.79 4.40 12.15
N THR A 75 1.76 3.48 12.26
CA THR A 75 2.68 3.39 13.39
C THR A 75 4.10 3.71 13.03
N VAL A 76 4.42 3.93 11.75
CA VAL A 76 5.79 4.21 11.30
C VAL A 76 5.99 5.71 11.13
N ASP A 77 7.19 6.15 11.48
CA ASP A 77 7.62 7.51 11.18
C ASP A 77 8.16 7.53 9.74
N ILE A 78 7.39 8.12 8.84
CA ILE A 78 7.72 8.17 7.42
C ILE A 78 9.05 8.89 7.18
N GLY A 79 9.26 10.02 7.86
CA GLY A 79 10.48 10.79 7.70
C GLY A 79 11.72 9.99 8.12
N ALA A 80 11.63 9.31 9.25
CA ALA A 80 12.74 8.48 9.74
C ALA A 80 13.03 7.31 8.79
N ALA A 81 11.98 6.68 8.27
CA ALA A 81 12.14 5.58 7.32
C ALA A 81 12.80 6.06 6.02
N MET A 82 12.46 7.24 5.55
CA MET A 82 13.11 7.83 4.37
C MET A 82 14.58 8.14 4.64
N GLN A 83 14.89 8.67 5.81
CA GLN A 83 16.28 8.99 6.17
C GLN A 83 17.15 7.74 6.30
N SER A 84 16.59 6.65 6.81
CA SER A 84 17.32 5.39 6.93
C SER A 84 17.48 4.64 5.62
N GLY A 85 16.75 5.04 4.58
CA GLY A 85 16.74 4.35 3.29
C GLY A 85 15.77 3.17 3.24
N ASP A 86 14.99 2.94 4.29
CA ASP A 86 14.01 1.86 4.32
C ASP A 86 12.72 2.21 3.58
N LEU A 87 12.60 3.42 3.11
CA LEU A 87 11.46 3.89 2.34
C LEU A 87 11.94 4.88 1.29
N GLN A 88 11.70 4.56 0.03
CA GLN A 88 12.06 5.42 -1.10
C GLN A 88 10.91 5.50 -2.07
N PHE A 89 10.70 6.68 -2.63
CA PHE A 89 9.65 6.92 -3.61
C PHE A 89 10.26 7.39 -4.92
N ALA A 90 9.62 6.99 -6.02
CA ALA A 90 9.93 7.48 -7.36
C ALA A 90 8.60 7.76 -8.08
N GLY A 91 8.65 8.58 -9.10
CA GLY A 91 7.44 8.99 -9.82
C GLY A 91 6.65 10.02 -9.03
N ASP A 92 5.33 9.85 -9.00
CA ASP A 92 4.41 10.78 -8.32
C ASP A 92 4.01 10.21 -6.95
N PRO A 93 4.67 10.61 -5.86
CA PRO A 93 4.38 10.03 -4.55
C PRO A 93 2.98 10.40 -4.03
N SER A 94 2.33 11.41 -4.58
CA SER A 94 0.97 11.76 -4.18
C SER A 94 -0.03 10.65 -4.48
N VAL A 95 0.26 9.80 -5.47
CA VAL A 95 -0.56 8.64 -5.80
C VAL A 95 -0.55 7.63 -4.66
N ILE A 96 0.60 7.46 -4.01
CA ILE A 96 0.73 6.53 -2.89
C ILE A 96 -0.07 7.04 -1.70
N GLY A 97 0.03 8.33 -1.41
CA GLY A 97 -0.79 8.94 -0.35
C GLY A 97 -2.28 8.81 -0.64
N ALA A 98 -2.68 9.00 -1.89
CA ALA A 98 -4.07 8.85 -2.30
C ALA A 98 -4.55 7.41 -2.15
N LEU A 99 -3.69 6.44 -2.47
CA LEU A 99 -4.02 5.03 -2.32
C LEU A 99 -4.25 4.67 -0.84
N PHE A 100 -3.32 5.02 0.03
CA PHE A 100 -3.49 4.73 1.45
C PHE A 100 -4.68 5.49 2.04
N GLY A 101 -4.94 6.70 1.57
CA GLY A 101 -6.11 7.47 1.98
C GLY A 101 -7.44 6.86 1.54
N ALA A 102 -7.42 6.00 0.53
CA ALA A 102 -8.61 5.30 0.05
C ALA A 102 -8.87 3.98 0.76
N LEU A 103 -8.01 3.57 1.68
CA LEU A 103 -8.19 2.33 2.42
C LEU A 103 -8.99 2.59 3.68
N ASP A 104 -10.07 1.85 3.87
CA ASP A 104 -10.80 1.88 5.13
C ASP A 104 -9.94 1.25 6.22
N ARG A 105 -10.09 1.73 7.44
CA ARG A 105 -9.40 1.13 8.57
C ARG A 105 -9.94 -0.27 8.84
N PRO A 106 -9.10 -1.19 9.31
CA PRO A 106 -9.58 -2.51 9.71
C PRO A 106 -10.67 -2.37 10.76
N THR A 107 -11.72 -3.16 10.62
CA THR A 107 -12.77 -3.20 11.60
C THR A 107 -12.28 -3.92 12.85
N MET A 108 -12.45 -3.30 14.00
CA MET A 108 -12.10 -3.90 15.28
C MET A 108 -13.36 -4.47 15.90
N SER A 109 -13.99 -5.37 15.20
CA SER A 109 -15.31 -5.85 15.57
C SER A 109 -15.35 -6.57 16.91
N PHE A 110 -14.22 -7.09 17.33
CA PHE A 110 -14.16 -7.78 18.61
C PHE A 110 -14.16 -6.82 19.76
N ASN A 111 -14.07 -5.61 19.46
CA ASN A 111 -13.98 -4.71 20.53
C ASN A 111 -15.24 -4.53 21.22
N ILE A 112 -15.75 -5.29 21.12
CA ILE A 112 -16.68 -5.35 21.90
C ILE A 112 -16.60 -5.19 23.17
N VAL A 113 -16.42 -5.14 23.55
CA VAL A 113 -16.38 -5.23 24.49
C VAL A 113 -16.69 -4.81 25.36
N THR A 114 -17.21 -4.75 25.61
CA THR A 114 -17.52 -4.55 26.22
C THR A 114 -17.76 -4.49 26.93
N PRO A 115 -17.88 -4.35 27.43
CA PRO A 115 -18.42 -4.54 28.33
C PRO A 115 -19.19 -4.07 28.74
#